data_75d27b33d212e6f553b05107bb9c5968
#
_entry.id   75d27b33d212e6f553b05107bb9c5968
#
_cell.length_a   1.000
_cell.length_b   1.000
_cell.length_c   1.000
_cell.angle_alpha   90.00
_cell.angle_beta   90.00
_cell.angle_gamma   90.00
#
_symmetry.space_group_name_H-M   'P 1'
#
loop_
_entity.id
_entity.type
_entity.pdbx_description
1 polymer ?
#
loop_
_entity_poly.entity_id
_entity_poly.type
_entity_poly.pdbx_seq_one_letter_code
_entity_poly.pdbx_strand_id
1 'polypeptide(L)'
;MINIWGNEVLAQRVDFEIKEKKIPHTQLISDIHGNGGLLLAISIASELLGLDPLKHPDFYLCFPIIKADKTIVSSNNLIDEFKVFYKKNKYGNIDDWLNSIEFKNKQGVIGVEEVYQIHKNLNLKAFKGKNKVCVIWGPEFLTLAAANKILKIIEEPPLNTYFIMISEKPDQVLPTIYSRAAHLNIKKISSSKIETKLNENGVENSFEIANASSGSWRKALELFKNSKLGKNLELLWII
;
A
#
# COMPACT_ATOMS: atom_id res chain seq x y z
N MET A 1 -14.43 6.17 -8.11
CA MET A 1 -14.03 7.43 -7.40
C MET A 1 -13.17 7.04 -6.19
N ILE A 2 -11.96 7.55 -6.14
CA ILE A 2 -11.02 7.28 -5.04
C ILE A 2 -11.49 8.02 -3.79
N ASN A 3 -11.52 7.31 -2.67
CA ASN A 3 -11.87 7.88 -1.37
C ASN A 3 -10.84 7.42 -0.32
N ILE A 4 -10.15 8.39 0.30
CA ILE A 4 -9.22 8.17 1.42
C ILE A 4 -9.62 9.12 2.53
N TRP A 5 -10.21 8.56 3.56
CA TRP A 5 -10.67 9.34 4.69
C TRP A 5 -9.52 10.10 5.36
N GLY A 6 -9.75 11.38 5.62
CA GLY A 6 -8.75 12.29 6.17
C GLY A 6 -7.77 12.86 5.14
N ASN A 7 -7.77 12.36 3.89
CA ASN A 7 -6.93 12.83 2.79
C ASN A 7 -7.74 13.03 1.49
N GLU A 8 -8.95 13.56 1.63
CA GLU A 8 -9.92 13.70 0.54
C GLU A 8 -9.39 14.57 -0.62
N VAL A 9 -8.65 15.63 -0.31
CA VAL A 9 -8.05 16.52 -1.32
C VAL A 9 -7.05 15.76 -2.19
N LEU A 10 -6.21 14.90 -1.58
CA LEU A 10 -5.28 14.05 -2.31
C LEU A 10 -6.04 13.06 -3.19
N ALA A 11 -7.07 12.42 -2.65
CA ALA A 11 -7.90 11.46 -3.39
C ALA A 11 -8.58 12.11 -4.60
N GLN A 12 -9.16 13.30 -4.44
CA GLN A 12 -9.78 14.07 -5.53
C GLN A 12 -8.77 14.46 -6.63
N ARG A 13 -7.56 14.90 -6.23
CA ARG A 13 -6.49 15.21 -7.18
C ARG A 13 -6.14 14.00 -8.02
N VAL A 14 -5.89 12.84 -7.39
CA VAL A 14 -5.51 11.61 -8.08
C VAL A 14 -6.65 11.12 -8.99
N ASP A 15 -7.91 11.18 -8.53
CA ASP A 15 -9.08 10.84 -9.33
C ASP A 15 -9.19 11.71 -10.59
N PHE A 16 -8.92 13.02 -10.46
CA PHE A 16 -8.84 13.94 -11.59
C PHE A 16 -7.70 13.60 -12.55
N GLU A 17 -6.49 13.33 -12.05
CA GLU A 17 -5.32 12.96 -12.88
C GLU A 17 -5.60 11.68 -13.70
N ILE A 18 -6.30 10.69 -13.11
CA ILE A 18 -6.70 9.47 -13.82
C ILE A 18 -7.71 9.77 -14.93
N LYS A 19 -8.76 10.54 -14.64
CA LYS A 19 -9.82 10.90 -15.60
C LYS A 19 -9.26 11.68 -16.78
N GLU A 20 -8.33 12.59 -16.51
CA GLU A 20 -7.65 13.39 -17.54
C GLU A 20 -6.52 12.62 -18.25
N LYS A 21 -6.25 11.36 -17.89
CA LYS A 21 -5.14 10.55 -18.40
C LYS A 21 -3.76 11.23 -18.23
N LYS A 22 -3.62 11.98 -17.14
CA LYS A 22 -2.40 12.70 -16.77
C LYS A 22 -1.66 12.07 -15.58
N ILE A 23 -2.14 10.92 -15.12
CA ILE A 23 -1.51 10.22 -14.01
C ILE A 23 -0.09 9.79 -14.37
N PRO A 24 0.93 10.09 -13.55
CA PRO A 24 2.31 9.67 -13.81
C PRO A 24 2.46 8.16 -13.84
N HIS A 25 3.34 7.66 -14.72
CA HIS A 25 3.61 6.22 -14.83
C HIS A 25 4.26 5.62 -13.58
N THR A 26 5.02 6.42 -12.84
CA THR A 26 5.68 5.99 -11.61
C THR A 26 5.34 6.95 -10.49
N GLN A 27 4.76 6.43 -9.41
CA GLN A 27 4.33 7.19 -8.24
C GLN A 27 4.90 6.57 -6.97
N LEU A 28 5.23 7.42 -6.01
CA LEU A 28 5.62 7.03 -4.66
C LEU A 28 4.65 7.67 -3.65
N ILE A 29 3.85 6.83 -3.02
CA ILE A 29 2.98 7.20 -1.91
C ILE A 29 3.79 7.14 -0.63
N SER A 30 3.96 8.28 0.03
CA SER A 30 4.57 8.38 1.36
C SER A 30 3.48 8.34 2.43
N ASP A 31 3.40 7.26 3.20
CA ASP A 31 2.42 7.06 4.28
C ASP A 31 3.09 6.83 5.63
N ILE A 32 3.86 7.80 6.09
CA ILE A 32 4.61 7.76 7.36
C ILE A 32 3.68 7.55 8.57
N HIS A 33 2.41 7.90 8.43
CA HIS A 33 1.46 7.92 9.54
C HIS A 33 0.48 6.73 9.55
N GLY A 34 0.47 5.90 8.51
CA GLY A 34 -0.48 4.79 8.39
C GLY A 34 -1.93 5.27 8.19
N ASN A 35 -2.11 6.22 7.29
CA ASN A 35 -3.40 6.83 6.98
C ASN A 35 -3.97 6.36 5.63
N GLY A 36 -3.59 5.16 5.18
CA GLY A 36 -4.22 4.47 4.07
C GLY A 36 -3.42 4.46 2.77
N GLY A 37 -2.08 4.44 2.82
CA GLY A 37 -1.23 4.36 1.61
C GLY A 37 -1.50 3.12 0.76
N LEU A 38 -1.63 1.96 1.39
CA LEU A 38 -1.98 0.72 0.70
C LEU A 38 -3.40 0.80 0.10
N LEU A 39 -4.36 1.35 0.84
CA LEU A 39 -5.72 1.56 0.38
C LEU A 39 -5.75 2.49 -0.85
N LEU A 40 -5.00 3.59 -0.82
CA LEU A 40 -4.87 4.52 -1.96
C LEU A 40 -4.30 3.81 -3.18
N ALA A 41 -3.22 3.05 -3.01
CA ALA A 41 -2.58 2.32 -4.13
C ALA A 41 -3.53 1.31 -4.78
N ILE A 42 -4.26 0.52 -3.98
CA ILE A 42 -5.26 -0.43 -4.49
C ILE A 42 -6.42 0.30 -5.17
N SER A 43 -6.85 1.46 -4.65
CA SER A 43 -7.90 2.27 -5.26
C SER A 43 -7.46 2.86 -6.61
N ILE A 44 -6.23 3.38 -6.72
CA ILE A 44 -5.66 3.83 -8.00
C ILE A 44 -5.61 2.67 -9.00
N ALA A 45 -5.13 1.51 -8.57
CA ALA A 45 -5.08 0.32 -9.41
C ALA A 45 -6.48 -0.10 -9.91
N SER A 46 -7.50 -0.02 -9.04
CA SER A 46 -8.89 -0.32 -9.40
C SER A 46 -9.44 0.63 -10.48
N GLU A 47 -9.19 1.94 -10.35
CA GLU A 47 -9.62 2.93 -11.36
C GLU A 47 -8.88 2.74 -12.69
N LEU A 48 -7.57 2.44 -12.66
CA LEU A 48 -6.76 2.21 -13.86
C LEU A 48 -7.14 0.93 -14.62
N LEU A 49 -7.53 -0.11 -13.90
CA LEU A 49 -7.89 -1.43 -14.45
C LEU A 49 -9.39 -1.56 -14.75
N GLY A 50 -10.22 -0.71 -14.12
CA GLY A 50 -11.69 -0.75 -14.24
C GLY A 50 -12.36 -1.95 -13.53
N LEU A 51 -11.61 -2.72 -12.74
CA LEU A 51 -12.06 -3.92 -12.02
C LEU A 51 -11.31 -4.06 -10.69
N ASP A 52 -11.74 -5.01 -9.84
CA ASP A 52 -11.02 -5.38 -8.61
C ASP A 52 -9.58 -5.83 -8.93
N PRO A 53 -8.55 -5.07 -8.54
CA PRO A 53 -7.17 -5.37 -8.90
C PRO A 53 -6.70 -6.70 -8.32
N LEU A 54 -7.16 -7.10 -7.14
CA LEU A 54 -6.75 -8.36 -6.50
C LEU A 54 -7.23 -9.62 -7.22
N LYS A 55 -8.06 -9.44 -8.25
CA LYS A 55 -8.56 -10.51 -9.15
C LYS A 55 -8.15 -10.28 -10.60
N HIS A 56 -7.42 -9.19 -10.89
CA HIS A 56 -7.11 -8.81 -12.28
C HIS A 56 -5.76 -9.40 -12.73
N PRO A 57 -5.67 -10.07 -13.89
CA PRO A 57 -4.43 -10.69 -14.37
C PRO A 57 -3.32 -9.69 -14.73
N ASP A 58 -3.67 -8.44 -15.02
CA ASP A 58 -2.71 -7.36 -15.31
C ASP A 58 -2.37 -6.51 -14.06
N PHE A 59 -2.69 -7.01 -12.88
CA PHE A 59 -2.30 -6.46 -11.60
C PHE A 59 -1.18 -7.29 -10.97
N TYR A 60 -0.10 -6.64 -10.61
CA TYR A 60 1.05 -7.24 -9.95
C TYR A 60 1.28 -6.55 -8.62
N LEU A 61 1.34 -7.34 -7.57
CA LEU A 61 1.57 -6.84 -6.23
C LEU A 61 2.85 -7.46 -5.68
N CYS A 62 3.78 -6.60 -5.31
CA CYS A 62 5.04 -6.95 -4.71
C CYS A 62 5.09 -6.39 -3.29
N PHE A 63 5.49 -7.22 -2.33
CA PHE A 63 5.64 -6.85 -0.93
C PHE A 63 6.79 -7.65 -0.30
N PRO A 64 7.32 -7.20 0.86
CA PRO A 64 8.39 -7.93 1.53
C PRO A 64 7.95 -9.33 1.95
N ILE A 65 8.82 -10.31 1.65
CA ILE A 65 8.67 -11.70 2.07
C ILE A 65 9.85 -12.10 2.96
N ILE A 66 9.66 -13.16 3.75
CA ILE A 66 10.71 -13.73 4.56
C ILE A 66 11.21 -15.00 3.85
N LYS A 67 12.47 -15.00 3.45
CA LYS A 67 13.14 -16.17 2.85
C LYS A 67 13.52 -17.20 3.91
N ALA A 68 12.54 -17.73 4.61
CA ALA A 68 12.74 -18.80 5.60
C ALA A 68 12.62 -20.18 4.98
N ASP A 69 11.82 -20.30 3.94
CA ASP A 69 11.56 -21.51 3.18
C ASP A 69 12.05 -21.33 1.73
N LYS A 70 12.69 -22.35 1.18
CA LYS A 70 13.16 -22.35 -0.22
C LYS A 70 12.02 -22.32 -1.23
N THR A 71 10.79 -22.64 -0.81
CA THR A 71 9.59 -22.63 -1.65
C THR A 71 9.01 -21.23 -1.84
N ILE A 72 9.25 -20.29 -0.90
CA ILE A 72 8.78 -18.90 -0.98
C ILE A 72 9.86 -18.06 -1.63
N VAL A 73 9.73 -17.81 -2.92
CA VAL A 73 10.69 -17.06 -3.72
C VAL A 73 10.21 -15.67 -4.14
N SER A 74 8.88 -15.44 -4.11
CA SER A 74 8.26 -14.17 -4.48
C SER A 74 6.96 -13.92 -3.71
N SER A 75 6.49 -12.67 -3.71
CA SER A 75 5.20 -12.26 -3.13
C SER A 75 4.02 -12.98 -3.75
N ASN A 76 4.14 -13.45 -4.99
CA ASN A 76 3.08 -14.20 -5.67
C ASN A 76 2.76 -15.54 -4.97
N ASN A 77 3.72 -16.11 -4.23
CA ASN A 77 3.48 -17.34 -3.45
C ASN A 77 2.58 -17.09 -2.22
N LEU A 78 2.44 -15.84 -1.79
CA LEU A 78 1.68 -15.43 -0.60
C LEU A 78 0.51 -14.49 -0.96
N ILE A 79 0.07 -14.50 -2.22
CA ILE A 79 -0.97 -13.55 -2.67
C ILE A 79 -2.34 -13.82 -2.02
N ASP A 80 -2.66 -15.07 -1.72
CA ASP A 80 -3.94 -15.41 -1.10
C ASP A 80 -3.93 -15.05 0.40
N GLU A 81 -2.82 -15.24 1.09
CA GLU A 81 -2.59 -14.77 2.46
C GLU A 81 -2.68 -13.24 2.51
N PHE A 82 -2.09 -12.55 1.53
CA PHE A 82 -2.19 -11.10 1.42
C PHE A 82 -3.65 -10.64 1.24
N LYS A 83 -4.44 -11.31 0.40
CA LYS A 83 -5.88 -10.98 0.23
C LYS A 83 -6.65 -11.10 1.54
N VAL A 84 -6.38 -12.14 2.33
CA VAL A 84 -6.98 -12.33 3.66
C VAL A 84 -6.54 -11.22 4.62
N PHE A 85 -5.23 -10.89 4.63
CA PHE A 85 -4.69 -9.81 5.43
C PHE A 85 -5.32 -8.47 5.08
N TYR A 86 -5.32 -8.08 3.79
CA TYR A 86 -5.83 -6.80 3.32
C TYR A 86 -7.32 -6.62 3.61
N LYS A 87 -8.12 -7.69 3.49
CA LYS A 87 -9.55 -7.66 3.84
C LYS A 87 -9.78 -7.24 5.29
N LYS A 88 -8.90 -7.66 6.20
CA LYS A 88 -9.01 -7.39 7.65
C LYS A 88 -8.24 -6.15 8.10
N ASN A 89 -7.26 -5.70 7.33
CA ASN A 89 -6.29 -4.67 7.73
C ASN A 89 -6.02 -3.68 6.59
N LYS A 90 -7.03 -2.94 6.14
CA LYS A 90 -6.88 -1.95 5.04
C LYS A 90 -5.88 -0.83 5.35
N TYR A 91 -5.69 -0.52 6.64
CA TYR A 91 -4.71 0.45 7.17
C TYR A 91 -3.49 -0.24 7.79
N GLY A 92 -3.32 -1.55 7.55
CA GLY A 92 -2.18 -2.30 8.04
C GLY A 92 -0.86 -1.84 7.42
N ASN A 93 0.23 -2.03 8.16
CA ASN A 93 1.58 -1.75 7.72
C ASN A 93 2.35 -3.04 7.38
N ILE A 94 3.61 -2.87 6.94
CA ILE A 94 4.47 -4.01 6.60
C ILE A 94 4.76 -4.89 7.83
N ASP A 95 4.91 -4.30 9.02
CA ASP A 95 5.11 -5.08 10.24
C ASP A 95 3.87 -5.92 10.59
N ASP A 96 2.66 -5.34 10.42
CA ASP A 96 1.40 -6.07 10.57
C ASP A 96 1.30 -7.24 9.58
N TRP A 97 1.73 -7.02 8.32
CA TRP A 97 1.78 -8.05 7.30
C TRP A 97 2.75 -9.18 7.68
N LEU A 98 4.00 -8.84 8.00
CA LEU A 98 5.02 -9.82 8.36
C LEU A 98 4.65 -10.62 9.60
N ASN A 99 3.99 -9.98 10.59
CA ASN A 99 3.46 -10.66 11.76
C ASN A 99 2.30 -11.62 11.44
N SER A 100 1.48 -11.29 10.43
CA SER A 100 0.32 -12.11 10.03
C SER A 100 0.70 -13.44 9.40
N ILE A 101 1.89 -13.53 8.81
CA ILE A 101 2.44 -14.75 8.18
C ILE A 101 3.35 -15.57 9.14
N GLU A 102 3.22 -15.35 10.45
CA GLU A 102 3.84 -16.11 11.55
C GLU A 102 5.38 -16.14 11.61
N PHE A 103 6.04 -15.22 10.95
CA PHE A 103 7.50 -15.15 10.95
C PHE A 103 8.04 -14.10 11.95
N LYS A 104 7.91 -14.38 13.23
CA LYS A 104 8.44 -13.52 14.30
C LYS A 104 9.97 -13.36 14.16
N ASN A 105 10.45 -12.12 14.28
CA ASN A 105 11.87 -11.74 14.34
C ASN A 105 12.72 -11.93 13.07
N LYS A 106 12.12 -11.98 11.88
CA LYS A 106 12.86 -12.00 10.62
C LYS A 106 12.58 -10.75 9.81
N GLN A 107 13.61 -10.21 9.19
CA GLN A 107 13.49 -9.03 8.33
C GLN A 107 12.90 -9.42 6.97
N GLY A 108 11.83 -8.73 6.56
CA GLY A 108 11.27 -8.86 5.22
C GLY A 108 12.23 -8.34 4.16
N VAL A 109 12.19 -8.90 2.97
CA VAL A 109 13.04 -8.50 1.85
C VAL A 109 12.30 -8.64 0.52
N ILE A 110 12.56 -7.71 -0.40
CA ILE A 110 12.16 -7.81 -1.82
C ILE A 110 13.43 -8.11 -2.62
N GLY A 111 13.54 -9.34 -3.12
CA GLY A 111 14.74 -9.82 -3.80
C GLY A 111 14.69 -9.64 -5.32
N VAL A 112 15.79 -9.98 -5.99
CA VAL A 112 15.94 -9.90 -7.45
C VAL A 112 14.93 -10.78 -8.19
N GLU A 113 14.58 -11.94 -7.62
CA GLU A 113 13.61 -12.85 -8.21
C GLU A 113 12.22 -12.20 -8.34
N GLU A 114 11.82 -11.41 -7.35
CA GLU A 114 10.58 -10.63 -7.40
C GLU A 114 10.55 -9.69 -8.61
N VAL A 115 11.64 -8.92 -8.80
CA VAL A 115 11.75 -7.99 -9.93
C VAL A 115 11.81 -8.74 -11.27
N TYR A 116 12.40 -9.94 -11.30
CA TYR A 116 12.39 -10.79 -12.50
C TYR A 116 10.96 -11.21 -12.87
N GLN A 117 10.16 -11.63 -11.90
CA GLN A 117 8.76 -12.01 -12.12
C GLN A 117 7.93 -10.80 -12.60
N ILE A 118 8.11 -9.62 -11.98
CA ILE A 118 7.49 -8.38 -12.43
C ILE A 118 7.84 -8.10 -13.89
N HIS A 119 9.13 -8.10 -14.24
CA HIS A 119 9.58 -7.83 -15.62
C HIS A 119 9.00 -8.83 -16.62
N LYS A 120 9.03 -10.12 -16.31
CA LYS A 120 8.46 -11.18 -17.14
C LYS A 120 6.99 -10.91 -17.44
N ASN A 121 6.21 -10.62 -16.39
CA ASN A 121 4.77 -10.41 -16.50
C ASN A 121 4.42 -9.13 -17.24
N LEU A 122 5.17 -8.04 -17.02
CA LEU A 122 4.93 -6.78 -17.70
C LEU A 122 5.20 -6.84 -19.20
N ASN A 123 6.07 -7.74 -19.66
CA ASN A 123 6.34 -7.96 -21.09
C ASN A 123 5.28 -8.83 -21.81
N LEU A 124 4.38 -9.48 -21.09
CA LEU A 124 3.25 -10.17 -21.71
C LEU A 124 2.23 -9.17 -22.26
N LYS A 125 1.42 -9.56 -23.24
CA LYS A 125 0.29 -8.73 -23.69
C LYS A 125 -0.71 -8.56 -22.54
N ALA A 126 -1.30 -7.35 -22.43
CA ALA A 126 -2.37 -7.11 -21.48
C ALA A 126 -3.57 -8.02 -21.79
N PHE A 127 -4.18 -8.61 -20.76
CA PHE A 127 -5.21 -9.65 -20.89
C PHE A 127 -6.57 -9.05 -21.30
N LYS A 128 -7.08 -8.08 -20.56
CA LYS A 128 -8.44 -7.54 -20.74
C LYS A 128 -8.48 -6.02 -20.88
N GLY A 129 -7.41 -5.36 -20.57
CA GLY A 129 -7.35 -3.94 -20.50
C GLY A 129 -6.30 -3.37 -21.44
N LYS A 130 -6.19 -2.06 -21.37
CA LYS A 130 -5.08 -1.34 -21.99
C LYS A 130 -3.95 -1.15 -20.99
N ASN A 131 -4.27 -1.18 -19.67
CA ASN A 131 -3.35 -0.81 -18.62
C ASN A 131 -2.84 -2.03 -17.84
N LYS A 132 -1.60 -1.94 -17.38
CA LYS A 132 -0.99 -2.83 -16.39
C LYS A 132 -0.61 -2.02 -15.18
N VAL A 133 -0.80 -2.57 -14.00
CA VAL A 133 -0.48 -1.89 -12.75
C VAL A 133 0.41 -2.79 -11.89
N CYS A 134 1.55 -2.24 -11.50
CA CYS A 134 2.48 -2.87 -10.56
C CYS A 134 2.51 -2.06 -9.28
N VAL A 135 2.07 -2.65 -8.18
CA VAL A 135 2.16 -2.07 -6.85
C VAL A 135 3.37 -2.67 -6.13
N ILE A 136 4.25 -1.82 -5.59
CA ILE A 136 5.39 -2.22 -4.76
C ILE A 136 5.18 -1.64 -3.36
N TRP A 137 4.78 -2.49 -2.43
CA TRP A 137 4.60 -2.11 -1.04
C TRP A 137 5.91 -2.33 -0.27
N GLY A 138 6.55 -1.25 0.18
CA GLY A 138 7.83 -1.25 0.87
C GLY A 138 9.04 -1.25 -0.07
N PRO A 139 9.20 -0.26 -0.98
CA PRO A 139 10.39 -0.16 -1.84
C PRO A 139 11.70 -0.02 -1.05
N GLU A 140 11.65 0.41 0.23
CA GLU A 140 12.76 0.41 1.17
C GLU A 140 13.28 -0.99 1.52
N PHE A 141 12.50 -2.05 1.26
CA PHE A 141 12.90 -3.45 1.48
C PHE A 141 13.54 -4.10 0.24
N LEU A 142 13.67 -3.36 -0.86
CA LEU A 142 14.38 -3.83 -2.05
C LEU A 142 15.85 -4.07 -1.72
N THR A 143 16.38 -5.26 -2.06
CA THR A 143 17.83 -5.44 -2.08
C THR A 143 18.44 -4.50 -3.12
N LEU A 144 19.72 -4.10 -2.94
CA LEU A 144 20.40 -3.21 -3.89
C LEU A 144 20.35 -3.76 -5.33
N ALA A 145 20.52 -5.07 -5.49
CA ALA A 145 20.45 -5.72 -6.79
C ALA A 145 19.02 -5.68 -7.39
N ALA A 146 17.99 -5.85 -6.56
CA ALA A 146 16.58 -5.73 -6.98
C ALA A 146 16.25 -4.29 -7.38
N ALA A 147 16.69 -3.32 -6.57
CA ALA A 147 16.49 -1.91 -6.83
C ALA A 147 17.15 -1.45 -8.13
N ASN A 148 18.38 -1.84 -8.38
CA ASN A 148 19.08 -1.53 -9.65
C ASN A 148 18.38 -2.16 -10.87
N LYS A 149 17.74 -3.30 -10.69
CA LYS A 149 16.98 -3.95 -11.76
C LYS A 149 15.65 -3.27 -12.03
N ILE A 150 14.92 -2.85 -10.98
CA ILE A 150 13.63 -2.16 -11.14
C ILE A 150 13.81 -0.77 -11.75
N LEU A 151 14.93 -0.07 -11.48
CA LEU A 151 15.25 1.24 -12.05
C LEU A 151 15.13 1.24 -13.58
N LYS A 152 15.68 0.24 -14.26
CA LYS A 152 15.58 0.12 -15.71
C LYS A 152 14.16 0.04 -16.22
N ILE A 153 13.26 -0.56 -15.45
CA ILE A 153 11.86 -0.76 -15.83
C ILE A 153 11.03 0.50 -15.56
N ILE A 154 11.32 1.22 -14.47
CA ILE A 154 10.58 2.46 -14.14
C ILE A 154 11.07 3.67 -14.96
N GLU A 155 12.29 3.64 -15.51
CA GLU A 155 12.81 4.65 -16.44
C GLU A 155 12.14 4.54 -17.81
N GLU A 156 11.99 3.32 -18.32
CA GLU A 156 11.38 3.03 -19.62
C GLU A 156 10.26 1.98 -19.45
N PRO A 157 9.14 2.37 -18.84
CA PRO A 157 8.07 1.42 -18.58
C PRO A 157 7.42 0.96 -19.90
N PRO A 158 7.00 -0.31 -20.01
CA PRO A 158 6.20 -0.76 -21.13
C PRO A 158 4.94 0.11 -21.29
N LEU A 159 4.42 0.22 -22.51
CA LEU A 159 3.24 1.02 -22.81
C LEU A 159 2.08 0.69 -21.84
N ASN A 160 1.40 1.75 -21.36
CA ASN A 160 0.26 1.66 -20.48
C ASN A 160 0.55 0.90 -19.16
N THR A 161 1.78 0.97 -18.69
CA THR A 161 2.21 0.36 -17.41
C THR A 161 2.39 1.44 -16.36
N TYR A 162 1.81 1.20 -15.18
CA TYR A 162 1.87 2.11 -14.04
C TYR A 162 2.52 1.42 -12.85
N PHE A 163 3.47 2.11 -12.22
CA PHE A 163 4.12 1.69 -10.98
C PHE A 163 3.64 2.55 -9.83
N ILE A 164 3.11 1.91 -8.79
CA ILE A 164 2.65 2.57 -7.58
C ILE A 164 3.45 2.00 -6.42
N MET A 165 4.36 2.77 -5.90
CA MET A 165 5.16 2.40 -4.73
C MET A 165 4.55 3.00 -3.47
N ILE A 166 4.57 2.27 -2.36
CA ILE A 166 4.10 2.75 -1.06
C ILE A 166 5.22 2.57 -0.05
N SER A 167 5.63 3.65 0.60
CA SER A 167 6.66 3.63 1.63
C SER A 167 6.18 4.30 2.93
N GLU A 168 6.47 3.66 4.05
CA GLU A 168 6.31 4.23 5.38
C GLU A 168 7.57 4.96 5.85
N LYS A 169 8.71 4.69 5.18
CA LYS A 169 10.02 5.28 5.47
C LYS A 169 10.65 5.81 4.17
N PRO A 170 10.08 6.88 3.57
CA PRO A 170 10.51 7.37 2.27
C PRO A 170 11.97 7.84 2.24
N ASP A 171 12.54 8.19 3.38
CA ASP A 171 13.95 8.50 3.58
C ASP A 171 14.88 7.28 3.43
N GLN A 172 14.36 6.07 3.56
CA GLN A 172 15.10 4.82 3.35
C GLN A 172 14.95 4.25 1.92
N VAL A 173 14.08 4.85 1.11
CA VAL A 173 13.99 4.50 -0.31
C VAL A 173 15.23 5.00 -1.03
N LEU A 174 15.82 4.17 -1.89
CA LEU A 174 17.01 4.55 -2.64
C LEU A 174 16.78 5.88 -3.39
N PRO A 175 17.70 6.85 -3.29
CA PRO A 175 17.56 8.16 -3.92
C PRO A 175 17.30 8.09 -5.43
N THR A 176 17.84 7.08 -6.09
CA THR A 176 17.65 6.82 -7.53
C THR A 176 16.22 6.42 -7.87
N ILE A 177 15.53 5.69 -7.00
CA ILE A 177 14.09 5.37 -7.14
C ILE A 177 13.26 6.60 -6.78
N TYR A 178 13.59 7.23 -5.64
CA TYR A 178 12.88 8.39 -5.13
C TYR A 178 12.80 9.53 -6.16
N SER A 179 13.92 9.85 -6.82
CA SER A 179 13.98 10.95 -7.81
C SER A 179 13.21 10.71 -9.11
N ARG A 180 12.80 9.47 -9.39
CA ARG A 180 12.07 9.08 -10.61
C ARG A 180 10.58 8.92 -10.43
N ALA A 181 10.11 9.02 -9.20
CA ALA A 181 8.69 8.88 -8.89
C ALA A 181 8.01 10.25 -8.68
N ALA A 182 6.77 10.37 -9.11
CA ALA A 182 5.91 11.46 -8.66
C ALA A 182 5.44 11.20 -7.22
N HIS A 183 5.56 12.20 -6.35
CA HIS A 183 5.31 12.03 -4.92
C HIS A 183 3.87 12.34 -4.54
N LEU A 184 3.25 11.40 -3.83
CA LEU A 184 1.95 11.52 -3.21
C LEU A 184 2.11 11.40 -1.68
N ASN A 185 1.99 12.52 -0.96
CA ASN A 185 2.20 12.54 0.48
C ASN A 185 0.87 12.45 1.23
N ILE A 186 0.63 11.37 1.93
CA ILE A 186 -0.50 11.21 2.84
C ILE A 186 -0.23 12.00 4.11
N LYS A 187 -1.16 12.88 4.46
CA LYS A 187 -1.02 13.79 5.60
C LYS A 187 -1.57 13.17 6.88
N LYS A 188 -1.12 13.73 8.00
CA LYS A 188 -1.75 13.49 9.31
C LYS A 188 -3.22 13.88 9.27
N ILE A 189 -4.03 13.13 10.00
CA ILE A 189 -5.44 13.44 10.23
C ILE A 189 -5.53 14.25 11.54
N SER A 190 -6.34 15.30 11.57
CA SER A 190 -6.51 16.09 12.80
C SER A 190 -7.10 15.23 13.94
N SER A 191 -6.65 15.48 15.17
CA SER A 191 -7.17 14.76 16.33
C SER A 191 -8.69 14.89 16.46
N SER A 192 -9.24 16.08 16.18
CA SER A 192 -10.70 16.32 16.19
C SER A 192 -11.42 15.44 15.17
N LYS A 193 -10.87 15.25 13.96
CA LYS A 193 -11.47 14.39 12.94
C LYS A 193 -11.42 12.91 13.34
N ILE A 194 -10.30 12.47 13.96
CA ILE A 194 -10.17 11.12 14.51
C ILE A 194 -11.17 10.90 15.65
N GLU A 195 -11.26 11.85 16.59
CA GLU A 195 -12.19 11.80 17.71
C GLU A 195 -13.65 11.68 17.23
N THR A 196 -14.07 12.55 16.30
CA THR A 196 -15.41 12.50 15.72
C THR A 196 -15.70 11.11 15.15
N LYS A 197 -14.76 10.55 14.39
CA LYS A 197 -14.93 9.23 13.77
C LYS A 197 -15.02 8.10 14.80
N LEU A 198 -14.24 8.17 15.87
CA LEU A 198 -14.31 7.22 16.97
C LEU A 198 -15.65 7.33 17.72
N ASN A 199 -16.12 8.55 17.97
CA ASN A 199 -17.43 8.82 18.62
C ASN A 199 -18.59 8.27 17.79
N GLU A 200 -18.60 8.49 16.48
CA GLU A 200 -19.60 7.93 15.55
C GLU A 200 -19.70 6.40 15.63
N ASN A 201 -18.61 5.75 16.02
CA ASN A 201 -18.53 4.29 16.21
C ASN A 201 -18.67 3.85 17.68
N GLY A 202 -19.09 4.74 18.58
CA GLY A 202 -19.41 4.42 19.97
C GLY A 202 -18.18 4.16 20.87
N VAL A 203 -17.02 4.74 20.52
CA VAL A 203 -15.78 4.57 21.31
C VAL A 203 -15.77 5.59 22.46
N GLU A 204 -15.90 5.11 23.70
CA GLU A 204 -16.00 5.97 24.90
C GLU A 204 -14.79 6.85 25.16
N ASN A 205 -13.55 6.33 24.94
CA ASN A 205 -12.29 7.05 25.17
C ASN A 205 -11.75 7.68 23.87
N SER A 206 -12.63 8.22 23.04
CA SER A 206 -12.29 8.74 21.71
C SER A 206 -11.29 9.90 21.76
N PHE A 207 -11.45 10.81 22.73
CA PHE A 207 -10.56 11.97 22.92
C PHE A 207 -9.12 11.54 23.26
N GLU A 208 -8.95 10.64 24.23
CA GLU A 208 -7.65 10.13 24.65
C GLU A 208 -6.97 9.37 23.51
N ILE A 209 -7.71 8.50 22.82
CA ILE A 209 -7.20 7.73 21.68
C ILE A 209 -6.80 8.66 20.53
N ALA A 210 -7.63 9.65 20.20
CA ALA A 210 -7.36 10.60 19.13
C ALA A 210 -6.08 11.40 19.39
N ASN A 211 -5.89 11.89 20.60
CA ASN A 211 -4.68 12.63 20.99
C ASN A 211 -3.43 11.73 21.02
N ALA A 212 -3.52 10.54 21.60
CA ALA A 212 -2.42 9.59 21.67
C ALA A 212 -2.01 9.05 20.29
N SER A 213 -2.93 9.04 19.31
CA SER A 213 -2.66 8.60 17.94
C SER A 213 -1.75 9.55 17.16
N SER A 214 -1.65 10.81 17.58
CA SER A 214 -0.82 11.85 16.95
C SER A 214 -1.09 12.05 15.45
N GLY A 215 -2.33 11.86 15.03
CA GLY A 215 -2.78 12.02 13.63
C GLY A 215 -2.62 10.77 12.77
N SER A 216 -2.38 9.62 13.39
CA SER A 216 -2.31 8.30 12.75
C SER A 216 -3.61 7.53 13.00
N TRP A 217 -4.35 7.25 11.92
CA TRP A 217 -5.56 6.42 12.03
C TRP A 217 -5.23 4.98 12.42
N ARG A 218 -4.18 4.41 11.84
CA ARG A 218 -3.69 3.07 12.20
C ARG A 218 -3.40 2.97 13.70
N LYS A 219 -2.66 3.95 14.25
CA LYS A 219 -2.35 3.97 15.68
C LYS A 219 -3.62 4.14 16.53
N ALA A 220 -4.59 4.93 16.09
CA ALA A 220 -5.88 5.05 16.77
C ALA A 220 -6.62 3.71 16.83
N LEU A 221 -6.64 2.97 15.72
CA LEU A 221 -7.23 1.63 15.66
C LEU A 221 -6.50 0.62 16.56
N GLU A 222 -5.16 0.69 16.62
CA GLU A 222 -4.34 -0.16 17.49
C GLU A 222 -4.62 0.14 18.96
N LEU A 223 -4.65 1.40 19.36
CA LEU A 223 -4.98 1.82 20.73
C LEU A 223 -6.38 1.37 21.14
N PHE A 224 -7.35 1.48 20.22
CA PHE A 224 -8.69 0.99 20.46
C PHE A 224 -8.72 -0.54 20.64
N LYS A 225 -8.02 -1.30 19.80
CA LYS A 225 -7.89 -2.76 19.93
C LYS A 225 -7.36 -3.19 21.30
N ASN A 226 -6.38 -2.47 21.81
CA ASN A 226 -5.71 -2.78 23.07
C ASN A 226 -6.54 -2.29 24.28
N SER A 227 -7.55 -1.47 24.08
CA SER A 227 -8.51 -1.10 25.12
C SER A 227 -9.46 -2.27 25.42
N LYS A 228 -9.90 -2.43 26.68
CA LYS A 228 -10.80 -3.52 27.11
C LYS A 228 -12.15 -3.58 26.36
N LEU A 229 -12.47 -2.56 25.59
CA LEU A 229 -13.72 -2.39 24.80
C LEU A 229 -13.60 -2.85 23.35
N GLY A 230 -12.40 -3.14 22.86
CA GLY A 230 -12.09 -3.36 21.43
C GLY A 230 -12.55 -4.69 20.80
N LYS A 231 -13.57 -5.36 21.33
CA LYS A 231 -14.01 -6.67 20.81
C LYS A 231 -14.83 -6.63 19.50
N ASN A 232 -15.33 -5.46 19.03
CA ASN A 232 -16.14 -5.32 17.83
C ASN A 232 -15.49 -4.41 16.77
N LEU A 233 -14.36 -4.83 16.25
CA LEU A 233 -13.53 -4.06 15.30
C LEU A 233 -14.04 -4.04 13.85
N GLU A 234 -14.93 -4.95 13.45
CA GLU A 234 -15.35 -5.08 12.06
C GLU A 234 -15.99 -3.79 11.50
N LEU A 235 -16.63 -2.99 12.34
CA LEU A 235 -17.31 -1.76 11.94
C LEU A 235 -16.36 -0.59 11.61
N LEU A 236 -15.15 -0.56 12.17
CA LEU A 236 -14.18 0.54 11.95
C LEU A 236 -13.34 0.38 10.68
N TRP A 237 -13.38 -0.81 10.05
CA TRP A 237 -12.63 -1.12 8.84
C TRP A 237 -13.40 -0.90 7.53
N ILE A 238 -14.72 -0.62 7.61
CA ILE A 238 -15.66 -0.55 6.47
C ILE A 238 -15.72 0.87 5.87
N ILE A 239 -14.69 1.67 6.02
CA ILE A 239 -14.68 3.05 5.48
C ILE A 239 -13.83 3.12 4.23
#